data_b4cd4ad275e8ae4d9eee8e243a6d0e6a
#
_entry.id   b4cd4ad275e8ae4d9eee8e243a6d0e6a
#
_cell.length_a   1.000
_cell.length_b   1.000
_cell.length_c   1.000
_cell.angle_alpha   90.00
_cell.angle_beta   90.00
_cell.angle_gamma   90.00
#
_symmetry.space_group_name_H-M   'P 1'
#
loop_
_entity.id
_entity.type
_entity.pdbx_description
1 polymer ?
#
loop_
_entity_poly.entity_id
_entity_poly.type
_entity_poly.pdbx_seq_one_letter_code
_entity_poly.pdbx_strand_id
1 'polypeptide(L)'
;INQLINTESAADEAMANAEKQAAEIIEKAKSDGEKLFAEAKANAEKQAAAIIEDAKKNAAALYDRIMEGYDKKCSELHSSTRDIEDKAAQNIVKNLT
;
A
#
# COMPACT_ATOMS: atom_id res chain seq x y z
N ILE A 1 52.45 -38.79 -30.75
CA ILE A 1 51.04 -39.18 -30.94
C ILE A 1 50.27 -39.17 -29.59
N ASN A 2 50.85 -39.74 -28.54
CA ASN A 2 50.26 -39.79 -27.24
C ASN A 2 50.02 -38.38 -26.59
N GLN A 3 51.00 -37.49 -26.81
CA GLN A 3 50.89 -36.10 -26.34
C GLN A 3 49.77 -35.33 -27.06
N LEU A 4 49.64 -35.60 -28.36
CA LEU A 4 48.62 -34.97 -29.17
C LEU A 4 47.19 -35.44 -28.72
N ILE A 5 47.03 -36.73 -28.49
CA ILE A 5 45.80 -37.33 -28.03
C ILE A 5 45.46 -36.82 -26.62
N ASN A 6 46.46 -36.73 -25.73
CA ASN A 6 46.24 -36.19 -24.37
C ASN A 6 45.90 -34.72 -24.39
N THR A 7 46.48 -33.94 -25.32
CA THR A 7 46.13 -32.52 -25.46
C THR A 7 44.70 -32.34 -25.99
N GLU A 8 44.30 -33.14 -26.97
CA GLU A 8 42.91 -33.13 -27.45
C GLU A 8 41.93 -33.54 -26.35
N SER A 9 42.23 -34.58 -25.59
CA SER A 9 41.40 -35.03 -24.48
C SER A 9 41.31 -33.98 -23.40
N ALA A 10 42.39 -33.31 -23.06
CA ALA A 10 42.40 -32.22 -22.09
C ALA A 10 41.62 -31.01 -22.60
N ALA A 11 41.69 -30.69 -23.88
CA ALA A 11 40.89 -29.62 -24.47
C ALA A 11 39.41 -29.94 -24.47
N ASP A 12 39.04 -31.18 -24.83
CA ASP A 12 37.63 -31.62 -24.79
C ASP A 12 37.06 -31.60 -23.36
N GLU A 13 37.85 -32.03 -22.40
CA GLU A 13 37.46 -32.00 -20.99
C GLU A 13 37.28 -30.56 -20.48
N ALA A 14 38.19 -29.67 -20.87
CA ALA A 14 38.11 -28.26 -20.52
C ALA A 14 36.87 -27.62 -21.14
N MET A 15 36.52 -27.94 -22.37
CA MET A 15 35.30 -27.46 -23.03
C MET A 15 34.05 -28.01 -22.34
N ALA A 16 34.03 -29.29 -22.02
CA ALA A 16 32.90 -29.91 -21.31
C ALA A 16 32.70 -29.29 -19.93
N ASN A 17 33.77 -29.03 -19.19
CA ASN A 17 33.72 -28.35 -17.92
C ASN A 17 33.24 -26.92 -18.03
N ALA A 18 33.68 -26.19 -19.06
CA ALA A 18 33.25 -24.82 -19.32
C ALA A 18 31.73 -24.77 -19.64
N GLU A 19 31.26 -25.70 -20.47
CA GLU A 19 29.83 -25.80 -20.78
C GLU A 19 29.00 -26.12 -19.55
N LYS A 20 29.47 -27.03 -18.71
CA LYS A 20 28.82 -27.38 -17.44
C LYS A 20 28.76 -26.19 -16.49
N GLN A 21 29.88 -25.49 -16.33
CA GLN A 21 29.91 -24.28 -15.48
C GLN A 21 29.00 -23.19 -16.02
N ALA A 22 28.97 -22.98 -17.33
CA ALA A 22 28.08 -22.02 -17.95
C ALA A 22 26.62 -22.37 -17.69
N ALA A 23 26.24 -23.63 -17.84
CA ALA A 23 24.89 -24.11 -17.56
C ALA A 23 24.52 -23.91 -16.09
N GLU A 24 25.40 -24.18 -15.15
CA GLU A 24 25.21 -23.96 -13.73
C GLU A 24 25.04 -22.48 -13.39
N ILE A 25 25.83 -21.62 -14.00
CA ILE A 25 25.73 -20.16 -13.81
C ILE A 25 24.37 -19.64 -14.32
N ILE A 26 23.97 -20.10 -15.50
CA ILE A 26 22.67 -19.71 -16.09
C ILE A 26 21.52 -20.18 -15.21
N GLU A 27 21.57 -21.42 -14.76
CA GLU A 27 20.51 -21.98 -13.88
C GLU A 27 20.44 -21.25 -12.55
N LYS A 28 21.59 -20.94 -11.97
CA LYS A 28 21.64 -20.15 -10.72
C LYS A 28 21.12 -18.75 -10.93
N ALA A 29 21.51 -18.09 -12.00
CA ALA A 29 21.04 -16.75 -12.32
C ALA A 29 19.52 -16.72 -12.51
N LYS A 30 18.99 -17.74 -13.19
CA LYS A 30 17.56 -17.90 -13.41
C LYS A 30 16.82 -18.12 -12.09
N SER A 31 17.32 -19.01 -11.24
CA SER A 31 16.75 -19.28 -9.92
C SER A 31 16.79 -18.04 -9.02
N ASP A 32 17.93 -17.34 -8.99
CA ASP A 32 18.07 -16.11 -8.21
C ASP A 32 17.14 -15.02 -8.73
N GLY A 33 16.98 -14.90 -10.04
CA GLY A 33 16.05 -13.96 -10.65
C GLY A 33 14.60 -14.25 -10.30
N GLU A 34 14.20 -15.51 -10.30
CA GLU A 34 12.85 -15.93 -9.90
C GLU A 34 12.59 -15.60 -8.43
N LYS A 35 13.55 -15.83 -7.55
CA LYS A 35 13.44 -15.48 -6.12
C LYS A 35 13.33 -13.98 -5.92
N LEU A 36 14.17 -13.20 -6.60
CA LEU A 36 14.10 -11.74 -6.52
C LEU A 36 12.77 -11.20 -7.00
N PHE A 37 12.24 -11.75 -8.09
CA PHE A 37 10.94 -11.37 -8.60
C PHE A 37 9.82 -11.69 -7.61
N ALA A 38 9.85 -12.89 -7.03
CA ALA A 38 8.85 -13.30 -6.03
C ALA A 38 8.90 -12.41 -4.79
N GLU A 39 10.09 -12.08 -4.29
CA GLU A 39 10.27 -11.18 -3.15
C GLU A 39 9.78 -9.77 -3.47
N ALA A 40 10.15 -9.23 -4.63
CA ALA A 40 9.71 -7.91 -5.06
C ALA A 40 8.19 -7.83 -5.19
N LYS A 41 7.57 -8.87 -5.75
CA LYS A 41 6.12 -8.96 -5.87
C LYS A 41 5.44 -9.02 -4.51
N ALA A 42 5.94 -9.87 -3.61
CA ALA A 42 5.40 -9.99 -2.26
C ALA A 42 5.52 -8.67 -1.48
N ASN A 43 6.67 -7.99 -1.60
CA ASN A 43 6.87 -6.69 -0.97
C ASN A 43 5.94 -5.62 -1.55
N ALA A 44 5.76 -5.60 -2.85
CA ALA A 44 4.85 -4.66 -3.50
C ALA A 44 3.39 -4.88 -3.08
N GLU A 45 2.96 -6.13 -3.00
CA GLU A 45 1.62 -6.49 -2.52
C GLU A 45 1.42 -6.06 -1.07
N LYS A 46 2.42 -6.28 -0.23
CA LYS A 46 2.39 -5.88 1.18
C LYS A 46 2.31 -4.37 1.34
N GLN A 47 3.11 -3.63 0.58
CA GLN A 47 3.08 -2.17 0.60
C GLN A 47 1.75 -1.62 0.08
N ALA A 48 1.22 -2.19 -0.99
CA ALA A 48 -0.08 -1.80 -1.52
C ALA A 48 -1.19 -2.05 -0.49
N ALA A 49 -1.18 -3.19 0.19
CA ALA A 49 -2.15 -3.49 1.24
C ALA A 49 -2.06 -2.50 2.40
N ALA A 50 -0.84 -2.13 2.81
CA ALA A 50 -0.63 -1.13 3.86
C ALA A 50 -1.15 0.25 3.46
N ILE A 51 -0.90 0.68 2.24
CA ILE A 51 -1.39 1.95 1.70
C ILE A 51 -2.92 1.97 1.67
N ILE A 52 -3.54 0.90 1.23
CA ILE A 52 -5.00 0.78 1.20
C ILE A 52 -5.59 0.82 2.61
N GLU A 53 -4.97 0.12 3.56
CA GLU A 53 -5.42 0.12 4.95
C GLU A 53 -5.30 1.51 5.58
N ASP A 54 -4.20 2.21 5.35
CA ASP A 54 -4.01 3.57 5.83
C ASP A 54 -5.03 4.54 5.20
N ALA A 55 -5.30 4.39 3.91
CA ALA A 55 -6.31 5.20 3.23
C ALA A 55 -7.70 4.97 3.81
N LYS A 56 -8.05 3.74 4.13
CA LYS A 56 -9.33 3.41 4.77
C LYS A 56 -9.43 4.03 6.16
N LYS A 57 -8.38 3.95 6.96
CA LYS A 57 -8.34 4.58 8.29
C LYS A 57 -8.47 6.09 8.21
N ASN A 58 -7.75 6.71 7.29
CA ASN A 58 -7.81 8.16 7.09
C ASN A 58 -9.18 8.60 6.61
N ALA A 59 -9.80 7.86 5.70
CA ALA A 59 -11.16 8.13 5.22
C ALA A 59 -12.18 8.00 6.35
N ALA A 60 -12.07 6.96 7.19
CA ALA A 60 -12.96 6.79 8.34
C ALA A 60 -12.80 7.92 9.35
N ALA A 61 -11.58 8.34 9.65
CA ALA A 61 -11.32 9.46 10.56
C ALA A 61 -11.87 10.78 10.00
N LEU A 62 -11.72 11.00 8.69
CA LEU A 62 -12.28 12.17 8.03
C LEU A 62 -13.81 12.17 8.08
N TYR A 63 -14.42 11.03 7.82
CA TYR A 63 -15.86 10.85 7.91
C TYR A 63 -16.38 11.20 9.32
N ASP A 64 -15.72 10.67 10.35
CA ASP A 64 -16.11 10.94 11.73
C ASP A 64 -16.02 12.43 12.07
N ARG A 65 -14.95 13.10 11.62
CA ARG A 65 -14.79 14.56 11.82
C ARG A 65 -15.87 15.36 11.10
N ILE A 66 -16.24 14.97 9.91
CA ILE A 66 -17.30 15.62 9.15
C ILE A 66 -18.63 15.44 9.88
N MET A 67 -18.93 14.24 10.35
CA MET A 67 -20.16 13.95 11.08
C MET A 67 -20.24 14.72 12.41
N GLU A 68 -19.14 14.78 13.15
CA GLU A 68 -19.07 15.59 14.37
C GLU A 68 -19.32 17.08 14.08
N GLY A 69 -18.74 17.59 12.99
CA GLY A 69 -18.95 18.97 12.55
C GLY A 69 -20.39 19.25 12.19
N TYR A 70 -21.07 18.33 11.51
CA TYR A 70 -22.49 18.46 11.21
C TYR A 70 -23.34 18.40 12.46
N ASP A 71 -23.09 17.48 13.36
CA ASP A 71 -23.82 17.35 14.63
C ASP A 71 -23.70 18.63 15.45
N LYS A 72 -22.50 19.20 15.51
CA LYS A 72 -22.26 20.47 16.20
C LYS A 72 -23.04 21.62 15.58
N LYS A 73 -23.00 21.73 14.24
CA LYS A 73 -23.74 22.75 13.50
C LYS A 73 -25.26 22.61 13.68
N CYS A 74 -25.76 21.39 13.64
CA CYS A 74 -27.16 21.10 13.87
C CYS A 74 -27.59 21.50 15.30
N SER A 75 -26.76 21.21 16.28
CA SER A 75 -26.99 21.57 17.68
C SER A 75 -26.99 23.08 17.88
N GLU A 76 -26.02 23.78 17.26
CA GLU A 76 -25.92 25.25 17.30
C GLU A 76 -27.14 25.90 16.64
N LEU A 77 -27.57 25.38 15.48
CA LEU A 77 -28.73 25.88 14.77
C LEU A 77 -30.01 25.68 15.57
N HIS A 78 -30.18 24.51 16.19
CA HIS A 78 -31.34 24.21 17.04
C HIS A 78 -31.40 25.14 18.23
N SER A 79 -30.26 25.37 18.90
CA SER A 79 -30.17 26.31 20.02
C SER A 79 -30.47 27.74 19.58
N SER A 80 -29.95 28.18 18.44
CA SER A 80 -30.23 29.50 17.88
C SER A 80 -31.71 29.71 17.54
N THR A 81 -32.32 28.69 16.94
CA THR A 81 -33.75 28.69 16.62
C THR A 81 -34.61 28.81 17.89
N ARG A 82 -34.24 28.06 18.92
CA ARG A 82 -34.94 28.12 20.22
C ARG A 82 -34.82 29.51 20.85
N ASP A 83 -33.66 30.15 20.81
CA ASP A 83 -33.45 31.50 21.30
C ASP A 83 -34.31 32.53 20.55
N ILE A 84 -34.42 32.39 19.24
CA ILE A 84 -35.30 33.27 18.43
C ILE A 84 -36.74 33.07 18.80
N GLU A 85 -37.22 31.84 19.00
CA GLU A 85 -38.56 31.54 19.43
C GLU A 85 -38.86 32.12 20.81
N ASP A 86 -37.95 32.00 21.76
CA ASP A 86 -38.09 32.54 23.10
C ASP A 86 -38.16 34.07 23.08
N LYS A 87 -37.31 34.73 22.29
CA LYS A 87 -37.36 36.18 22.13
C LYS A 87 -38.65 36.67 21.48
N ALA A 88 -39.11 35.95 20.47
CA ALA A 88 -40.39 36.27 19.82
C ALA A 88 -41.58 36.15 20.82
N ALA A 89 -41.60 35.08 21.62
CA ALA A 89 -42.62 34.88 22.65
C ALA A 89 -42.57 36.00 23.69
N GLN A 90 -41.39 36.38 24.16
CA GLN A 90 -41.20 37.49 25.11
C GLN A 90 -41.70 38.82 24.55
N ASN A 91 -41.41 39.11 23.28
CA ASN A 91 -41.87 40.32 22.62
C ASN A 91 -43.40 40.38 22.51
N ILE A 92 -44.03 39.27 22.18
CA ILE A 92 -45.50 39.17 22.12
C ILE A 92 -46.12 39.47 23.49
N VAL A 93 -45.62 38.84 24.55
CA VAL A 93 -46.10 39.08 25.92
C VAL A 93 -45.88 40.53 26.31
N LYS A 94 -44.70 41.09 26.03
CA LYS A 94 -44.40 42.49 26.33
C LYS A 94 -45.33 43.49 25.63
N ASN A 95 -45.66 43.21 24.35
CA ASN A 95 -46.55 44.08 23.60
C ASN A 95 -48.02 43.97 24.01
N LEU A 96 -48.45 42.87 24.64
CA LEU A 96 -49.77 42.67 25.13
C LEU A 96 -50.04 43.34 26.49
N THR A 97 -49.00 43.61 27.23
CA THR A 97 -49.07 44.29 28.53
C THR A 97 -48.77 45.76 28.40
#